data_718f6da56b1910373c1684673f5a7499
#
_entry.id   718f6da56b1910373c1684673f5a7499
#
_cell.length_a   1.000
_cell.length_b   1.000
_cell.length_c   1.000
_cell.angle_alpha   90.00
_cell.angle_beta   90.00
_cell.angle_gamma   90.00
#
_symmetry.space_group_name_H-M   'P 1'
#
loop_
_entity.id
_entity.type
_entity.pdbx_description
1 polymer ?
#
loop_
_entity_poly.entity_id
_entity_poly.type
_entity_poly.pdbx_seq_one_letter_code
_entity_poly.pdbx_strand_id
1 'polypeptide(L)'
;MKRPSRRRTSSAWLRETVTQEGTLVIRAGGGRAGETFQVIGDQMRIGRSPEAEVFLDDVTVSRNHALLVRRRDGLYIDDLGSLNGTYVNRRRIESHKLTDGDELQIGKYKLAYLSS
;
A
#
# COMPACT_ATOMS: atom_id res chain seq x y z
N MET A 1 -4.14 10.27 37.00
CA MET A 1 -3.87 10.56 36.39
C MET A 1 -3.72 10.58 36.21
N LYS A 2 -3.73 10.49 35.99
CA LYS A 2 -3.54 10.35 35.33
C LYS A 2 -3.38 10.18 34.76
N ARG A 3 -3.42 9.90 34.50
CA ARG A 3 -3.35 9.62 33.67
C ARG A 3 -3.18 9.52 32.97
N PRO A 4 -3.46 9.26 33.12
CA PRO A 4 -3.40 9.26 32.29
C PRO A 4 -3.44 9.05 31.94
N SER A 5 -3.53 8.71 31.81
CA SER A 5 -3.45 8.74 31.08
C SER A 5 -3.56 8.53 30.76
N ARG A 6 -3.73 8.29 30.27
CA ARG A 6 -3.78 8.18 29.64
C ARG A 6 -3.79 8.09 29.05
N ARG A 7 -3.97 7.67 29.00
CA ARG A 7 -3.97 7.64 28.33
C ARG A 7 -4.04 7.41 27.82
N ARG A 8 -4.25 6.97 27.82
CA ARG A 8 -4.25 6.83 27.13
C ARG A 8 -4.42 6.57 26.63
N THR A 9 -4.61 6.13 26.92
CA THR A 9 -4.69 6.17 26.22
C THR A 9 -4.83 5.88 25.95
N SER A 10 -4.96 5.54 25.84
CA SER A 10 -4.96 5.59 25.13
C SER A 10 -4.94 5.28 24.85
N SER A 11 -4.86 4.80 24.67
CA SER A 11 -4.73 4.85 23.95
C SER A 11 -4.76 4.27 23.83
N ALA A 12 -4.51 3.75 23.83
CA ALA A 12 -4.44 3.56 23.47
C ALA A 12 -5.02 3.47 23.30
N TRP A 13 -5.38 3.42 23.17
CA TRP A 13 -6.05 3.70 22.83
C TRP A 13 -6.04 4.12 22.17
N LEU A 14 -5.67 4.38 22.07
CA LEU A 14 -5.56 4.66 21.13
C LEU A 14 -4.80 4.37 20.33
N ARG A 15 -4.26 4.22 20.13
CA ARG A 15 -3.48 3.72 19.32
C ARG A 15 -3.85 2.64 18.54
N GLU A 16 -4.44 1.92 18.90
CA GLU A 16 -4.80 0.91 18.10
C GLU A 16 -5.88 1.20 17.24
N THR A 17 -6.44 2.33 17.31
CA THR A 17 -7.53 2.69 16.43
C THR A 17 -7.07 2.89 15.00
N VAL A 18 -5.90 3.47 14.80
CA VAL A 18 -5.36 3.63 13.46
C VAL A 18 -4.04 2.93 13.43
N THR A 19 -3.95 1.89 12.60
CA THR A 19 -2.76 1.08 12.52
C THR A 19 -2.07 1.31 11.21
N GLN A 20 -0.82 1.70 11.27
CA GLN A 20 0.01 1.81 10.09
C GLN A 20 0.63 0.45 9.84
N GLU A 21 0.31 -0.14 8.69
CA GLU A 21 0.83 -1.45 8.34
C GLU A 21 2.21 -1.41 7.75
N GLY A 22 2.63 -0.27 7.26
CA GLY A 22 3.92 -0.15 6.65
C GLY A 22 3.94 1.00 5.66
N THR A 23 4.88 0.93 4.73
CA THR A 23 5.13 2.00 3.79
C THR A 23 5.38 1.42 2.41
N LEU A 24 4.84 2.06 1.39
CA LEU A 24 5.23 1.81 0.01
C LEU A 24 6.21 2.90 -0.40
N VAL A 25 7.31 2.49 -1.01
CA VAL A 25 8.34 3.43 -1.47
C VAL A 25 8.50 3.24 -2.96
N ILE A 26 8.37 4.31 -3.73
CA ILE A 26 8.65 4.23 -5.16
C ILE A 26 10.15 4.14 -5.35
N ARG A 27 10.60 3.07 -6.00
CA ARG A 27 12.02 2.84 -6.27
C ARG A 27 12.39 3.31 -7.65
N ALA A 28 11.46 3.25 -8.59
CA ALA A 28 11.72 3.65 -9.97
C ALA A 28 10.40 3.96 -10.66
N GLY A 29 10.43 4.86 -11.62
CA GLY A 29 9.30 5.17 -12.47
C GLY A 29 8.83 6.60 -12.29
N GLY A 30 8.49 7.24 -13.41
CA GLY A 30 7.86 8.54 -13.40
C GLY A 30 8.69 9.66 -12.82
N GLY A 31 10.00 9.45 -12.60
CA GLY A 31 10.82 10.46 -11.94
C GLY A 31 10.46 10.66 -10.48
N ARG A 32 9.82 9.68 -9.85
CA ARG A 32 9.27 9.82 -8.50
C ARG A 32 9.95 8.93 -7.48
N ALA A 33 11.14 8.41 -7.80
CA ALA A 33 11.85 7.55 -6.86
C ALA A 33 12.04 8.26 -5.53
N GLY A 34 11.77 7.55 -4.45
CA GLY A 34 11.87 8.09 -3.11
C GLY A 34 10.56 8.54 -2.50
N GLU A 35 9.50 8.70 -3.31
CA GLU A 35 8.20 9.04 -2.73
C GLU A 35 7.68 7.87 -1.91
N THR A 36 7.02 8.18 -0.81
CA THR A 36 6.50 7.17 0.10
C THR A 36 5.01 7.37 0.30
N PHE A 37 4.34 6.25 0.57
CA PHE A 37 2.91 6.26 0.89
C PHE A 37 2.74 5.42 2.16
N GLN A 38 2.17 6.03 3.19
CA GLN A 38 1.90 5.29 4.42
C GLN A 38 0.69 4.40 4.19
N VAL A 39 0.80 3.13 4.58
CA VAL A 39 -0.30 2.19 4.43
C VAL A 39 -1.12 2.23 5.70
N ILE A 40 -2.32 2.80 5.62
CA ILE A 40 -3.21 2.94 6.78
C ILE A 40 -4.62 2.59 6.35
N GLY A 41 -5.43 2.19 7.34
CA GLY A 41 -6.83 1.87 7.09
C GLY A 41 -7.00 0.48 6.54
N ASP A 42 -8.23 0.20 6.09
CA ASP A 42 -8.59 -1.14 5.65
C ASP A 42 -8.23 -1.40 4.20
N GLN A 43 -8.16 -0.37 3.39
CA GLN A 43 -7.79 -0.55 2.00
C GLN A 43 -7.31 0.76 1.39
N MET A 44 -6.44 0.64 0.38
CA MET A 44 -5.95 1.76 -0.38
C MET A 44 -5.90 1.35 -1.84
N ARG A 45 -6.43 2.22 -2.69
CA ARG A 45 -6.45 1.95 -4.13
C ARG A 45 -5.16 2.46 -4.77
N ILE A 46 -4.66 1.70 -5.73
CA ILE A 46 -3.50 2.08 -6.52
C ILE A 46 -3.95 2.20 -7.96
N GLY A 47 -3.65 3.32 -8.61
CA GLY A 47 -4.05 3.44 -9.99
C GLY A 47 -3.85 4.82 -10.56
N ARG A 48 -4.30 4.97 -11.81
CA ARG A 48 -4.19 6.22 -12.56
C ARG A 48 -5.36 7.16 -12.27
N SER A 49 -6.37 6.67 -11.56
CA SER A 49 -7.48 7.55 -11.17
C SER A 49 -6.98 8.57 -10.15
N PRO A 50 -7.33 9.85 -10.30
CA PRO A 50 -6.92 10.86 -9.32
C PRO A 50 -7.46 10.59 -7.92
N GLU A 51 -8.47 9.72 -7.80
CA GLU A 51 -9.02 9.37 -6.49
C GLU A 51 -8.26 8.28 -5.78
N ALA A 52 -7.28 7.66 -6.45
CA ALA A 52 -6.50 6.60 -5.82
C ALA A 52 -5.59 7.18 -4.75
N GLU A 53 -5.51 6.51 -3.61
CA GLU A 53 -4.59 6.93 -2.55
C GLU A 53 -3.15 6.84 -3.02
N VAL A 54 -2.83 5.81 -3.80
CA VAL A 54 -1.52 5.71 -4.43
C VAL A 54 -1.73 6.05 -5.90
N PHE A 55 -1.60 7.33 -6.20
CA PHE A 55 -1.88 7.85 -7.53
C PHE A 55 -0.63 7.73 -8.40
N LEU A 56 -0.72 6.94 -9.45
CA LEU A 56 0.39 6.71 -10.38
C LEU A 56 -0.08 7.14 -11.77
N ASP A 57 0.28 8.36 -12.16
CA ASP A 57 -0.24 8.98 -13.36
C ASP A 57 0.61 8.60 -14.57
N ASP A 58 0.35 7.44 -15.12
CA ASP A 58 1.06 6.99 -16.31
C ASP A 58 0.17 6.05 -17.11
N VAL A 59 0.35 6.07 -18.44
CA VAL A 59 -0.49 5.27 -19.32
C VAL A 59 -0.31 3.77 -19.12
N THR A 60 0.80 3.33 -18.51
CA THR A 60 1.02 1.91 -18.23
C THR A 60 0.24 1.43 -17.02
N VAL A 61 -0.40 2.33 -16.30
CA VAL A 61 -1.15 2.02 -15.09
C VAL A 61 -2.64 2.13 -15.41
N SER A 62 -3.41 1.10 -15.03
CA SER A 62 -4.86 1.15 -15.20
C SER A 62 -5.46 2.12 -14.19
N ARG A 63 -6.63 2.68 -14.50
CA ARG A 63 -7.28 3.63 -13.62
C ARG A 63 -7.51 3.03 -12.23
N ASN A 64 -8.02 1.81 -12.17
CA ASN A 64 -8.15 1.04 -10.92
C ASN A 64 -7.27 -0.18 -11.11
N HIS A 65 -6.01 -0.08 -10.72
CA HIS A 65 -5.03 -1.08 -11.07
C HIS A 65 -4.92 -2.18 -10.01
N ALA A 66 -4.81 -1.79 -8.76
CA ALA A 66 -4.64 -2.74 -7.67
C ALA A 66 -5.21 -2.17 -6.40
N LEU A 67 -5.43 -3.04 -5.43
CA LEU A 67 -5.98 -2.66 -4.14
C LEU A 67 -5.12 -3.27 -3.05
N LEU A 68 -4.65 -2.42 -2.15
CA LEU A 68 -4.09 -2.90 -0.89
C LEU A 68 -5.26 -3.11 0.03
N VAL A 69 -5.37 -4.30 0.61
CA VAL A 69 -6.51 -4.61 1.45
C VAL A 69 -6.05 -5.39 2.66
N ARG A 70 -6.53 -4.96 3.83
CA ARG A 70 -6.22 -5.65 5.08
C ARG A 70 -7.20 -6.78 5.28
N ARG A 71 -6.65 -7.97 5.45
CA ARG A 71 -7.45 -9.13 5.80
C ARG A 71 -7.06 -9.60 7.18
N ARG A 72 -7.74 -10.62 7.67
CA ARG A 72 -7.52 -11.07 9.03
C ARG A 72 -6.07 -11.44 9.31
N ASP A 73 -5.40 -12.05 8.35
CA ASP A 73 -4.05 -12.56 8.56
C ASP A 73 -2.95 -11.68 7.97
N GLY A 74 -3.29 -10.50 7.49
CA GLY A 74 -2.26 -9.59 6.99
C GLY A 74 -2.74 -8.67 5.90
N LEU A 75 -1.78 -8.00 5.29
CA LEU A 75 -2.04 -7.04 4.22
C LEU A 75 -1.82 -7.72 2.88
N TYR A 76 -2.78 -7.56 1.98
CA TYR A 76 -2.72 -8.17 0.66
C TYR A 76 -2.72 -7.11 -0.42
N ILE A 77 -2.16 -7.45 -1.56
CA ILE A 77 -2.34 -6.65 -2.77
C ILE A 77 -3.12 -7.51 -3.76
N ASP A 78 -4.22 -6.96 -4.26
CA ASP A 78 -5.09 -7.63 -5.22
C ASP A 78 -5.05 -6.87 -6.54
N ASP A 79 -4.88 -7.58 -7.64
CA ASP A 79 -5.00 -6.97 -8.96
C ASP A 79 -6.48 -6.76 -9.27
N LEU A 80 -6.82 -5.59 -9.79
CA LEU A 80 -8.22 -5.26 -10.09
C LEU A 80 -8.52 -5.42 -11.58
N GLY A 81 -7.97 -6.47 -12.20
CA GLY A 81 -8.19 -6.70 -13.61
C GLY A 81 -7.42 -5.73 -14.47
N SER A 82 -6.23 -5.35 -14.05
CA SER A 82 -5.45 -4.37 -14.76
C SER A 82 -5.03 -4.88 -16.14
N LEU A 83 -4.80 -3.93 -17.04
CA LEU A 83 -4.41 -4.30 -18.40
C LEU A 83 -3.02 -4.93 -18.43
N ASN A 84 -2.08 -4.35 -17.71
CA ASN A 84 -0.69 -4.81 -17.76
C ASN A 84 -0.29 -5.72 -16.62
N GLY A 85 -1.19 -5.94 -15.65
CA GLY A 85 -0.91 -6.84 -14.55
C GLY A 85 -0.24 -6.17 -13.38
N THR A 86 -0.31 -6.84 -12.24
CA THR A 86 0.39 -6.48 -11.01
C THR A 86 1.40 -7.58 -10.73
N TYR A 87 2.62 -7.19 -10.42
CA TYR A 87 3.69 -8.15 -10.20
C TYR A 87 4.28 -7.97 -8.81
N VAL A 88 4.55 -9.09 -8.14
CA VAL A 88 5.23 -9.08 -6.85
C VAL A 88 6.46 -9.97 -7.00
N ASN A 89 7.63 -9.40 -6.75
CA ASN A 89 8.89 -10.10 -6.89
C ASN A 89 8.99 -10.77 -8.27
N ARG A 90 8.56 -10.01 -9.29
CA ARG A 90 8.66 -10.39 -10.71
C ARG A 90 7.69 -11.48 -11.11
N ARG A 91 6.68 -11.79 -10.27
CA ARG A 91 5.65 -12.76 -10.62
C ARG A 91 4.32 -12.05 -10.72
N ARG A 92 3.60 -12.30 -11.79
CA ARG A 92 2.25 -11.75 -11.92
C ARG A 92 1.34 -12.39 -10.91
N ILE A 93 0.57 -11.58 -10.19
CA ILE A 93 -0.31 -12.08 -9.15
C ILE A 93 -1.73 -11.61 -9.39
N GLU A 94 -2.68 -12.35 -8.85
CA GLU A 94 -4.05 -11.88 -8.72
C GLU A 94 -4.28 -11.39 -7.30
N SER A 95 -3.66 -12.06 -6.31
CA SER A 95 -3.72 -11.67 -4.92
C SER A 95 -2.46 -12.18 -4.25
N HIS A 96 -1.86 -11.36 -3.40
CA HIS A 96 -0.60 -11.75 -2.76
C HIS A 96 -0.52 -11.13 -1.38
N LYS A 97 -0.22 -11.94 -0.38
CA LYS A 97 0.01 -11.45 0.97
C LYS A 97 1.39 -10.81 1.02
N LEU A 98 1.43 -9.55 1.39
CA LEU A 98 2.68 -8.80 1.38
C LEU A 98 3.55 -9.14 2.58
N THR A 99 4.85 -9.20 2.33
CA THR A 99 5.85 -9.35 3.37
C THR A 99 6.89 -8.26 3.20
N ASP A 100 7.61 -7.98 4.28
CA ASP A 100 8.62 -6.93 4.28
C ASP A 100 9.62 -7.15 3.14
N GLY A 101 9.86 -6.10 2.39
CA GLY A 101 10.83 -6.14 1.30
C GLY A 101 10.28 -6.60 -0.03
N ASP A 102 8.98 -6.94 -0.11
CA ASP A 102 8.41 -7.32 -1.40
C ASP A 102 8.53 -6.19 -2.40
N GLU A 103 8.90 -6.54 -3.63
CA GLU A 103 8.97 -5.57 -4.71
C GLU A 103 7.71 -5.68 -5.56
N LEU A 104 7.02 -4.56 -5.73
CA LEU A 104 5.82 -4.50 -6.53
C LEU A 104 6.13 -3.82 -7.85
N GLN A 105 5.52 -4.30 -8.93
CA GLN A 105 5.62 -3.60 -10.21
C GLN A 105 4.23 -3.32 -10.72
N ILE A 106 3.94 -2.05 -10.95
CA ILE A 106 2.64 -1.58 -11.41
C ILE A 106 2.94 -0.63 -12.56
N GLY A 107 2.65 -1.09 -13.78
CA GLY A 107 3.05 -0.33 -14.95
C GLY A 107 4.56 -0.17 -14.96
N LYS A 108 5.01 1.05 -15.21
CA LYS A 108 6.44 1.33 -15.22
C LYS A 108 7.01 1.59 -13.83
N TYR A 109 6.17 1.56 -12.80
CA TYR A 109 6.62 1.88 -11.45
C TYR A 109 7.07 0.63 -10.72
N LYS A 110 8.16 0.75 -10.00
CA LYS A 110 8.60 -0.28 -9.07
C LYS A 110 8.54 0.30 -7.68
N LEU A 111 7.90 -0.43 -6.77
CA LEU A 111 7.72 0.01 -5.41
C LEU A 111 8.21 -1.08 -4.48
N ALA A 112 8.65 -0.71 -3.29
CA ALA A 112 9.00 -1.67 -2.26
C ALA A 112 8.00 -1.54 -1.13
N TYR A 113 7.56 -2.67 -0.59
CA TYR A 113 6.73 -2.67 0.60
C TYR A 113 7.63 -2.90 1.80
N LEU A 114 7.56 -1.99 2.76
CA LEU A 114 8.35 -2.08 3.99
C LEU A 114 7.37 -2.15 5.14
N SER A 115 7.37 -3.26 5.85
CA SER A 115 6.46 -3.42 6.98
C SER A 115 6.96 -2.59 8.16
N SER A 116 6.04 -2.17 8.98
CA SER A 116 6.40 -1.37 10.15
C SER A 116 6.72 -2.24 11.35
#